data_8ff9c2f639c1c9e1c63e0e29df65ce3b
#
_entry.id   8ff9c2f639c1c9e1c63e0e29df65ce3b
#
_cell.length_a   1.000
_cell.length_b   1.000
_cell.length_c   1.000
_cell.angle_alpha   90.00
_cell.angle_beta   90.00
_cell.angle_gamma   90.00
#
_symmetry.space_group_name_H-M   'P 1'
#
loop_
_entity.id
_entity.type
_entity.pdbx_description
1 polymer ?
#
loop_
_entity_poly.entity_id
_entity_poly.type
_entity_poly.pdbx_seq_one_letter_code
_entity_poly.pdbx_strand_id
1 'polypeptide(L)'
;QIHDPEGIKGVRDWSASNTINDPITPMVVQFGPNGEVQQKKDWSNAELNELSVVMETSTDQAKRKQAITRMLEIAEREDPAYQVLHQNAVFTGMRSDLNWKAAPAFAMDFRASNWNASQG
;
A
#
# COMPACT_ATOMS: atom_id res chain seq x y z
N GLN A 1 -18.26 3.37 -8.53
CA GLN A 1 -17.22 2.92 -9.49
C GLN A 1 -17.91 2.40 -10.71
N ILE A 2 -17.65 3.00 -11.86
CA ILE A 2 -18.18 2.53 -13.14
C ILE A 2 -17.29 1.35 -13.53
N HIS A 3 -17.84 0.16 -13.48
CA HIS A 3 -17.21 -1.03 -14.04
C HIS A 3 -17.34 -0.95 -15.57
N ASP A 4 -16.26 -0.62 -16.24
CA ASP A 4 -16.17 -0.79 -17.67
C ASP A 4 -15.66 -2.22 -17.97
N PRO A 5 -16.47 -3.11 -18.56
CA PRO A 5 -16.04 -4.47 -18.88
C PRO A 5 -14.97 -4.54 -19.97
N GLU A 6 -14.74 -3.45 -20.71
CA GLU A 6 -13.70 -3.35 -21.75
C GLU A 6 -12.37 -2.79 -21.23
N GLY A 7 -12.25 -2.52 -19.92
CA GLY A 7 -11.11 -1.89 -19.31
C GLY A 7 -11.19 -0.35 -19.32
N ILE A 8 -10.36 0.29 -18.51
CA ILE A 8 -10.34 1.75 -18.40
C ILE A 8 -9.41 2.31 -19.46
N LYS A 9 -9.97 3.02 -20.42
CA LYS A 9 -9.19 3.78 -21.39
C LYS A 9 -8.96 5.19 -20.84
N GLY A 10 -7.75 5.44 -20.33
CA GLY A 10 -7.36 6.76 -19.83
C GLY A 10 -6.70 6.74 -18.46
N VAL A 11 -6.58 7.90 -17.86
CA VAL A 11 -5.99 8.08 -16.53
C VAL A 11 -7.11 8.20 -15.50
N ARG A 12 -6.99 7.46 -14.42
CA ARG A 12 -7.87 7.61 -13.25
C ARG A 12 -7.07 7.94 -12.01
N ASP A 13 -7.66 8.70 -11.13
CA ASP A 13 -7.16 8.90 -9.79
C ASP A 13 -7.50 7.71 -8.90
N TRP A 14 -6.53 7.29 -8.10
CA TRP A 14 -6.67 6.19 -7.17
C TRP A 14 -5.94 6.48 -5.87
N SER A 15 -6.59 6.23 -4.76
CA SER A 15 -5.93 6.26 -3.47
C SER A 15 -5.74 4.85 -2.93
N ALA A 16 -4.49 4.50 -2.62
CA ALA A 16 -4.16 3.26 -1.93
C ALA A 16 -4.09 3.49 -0.43
N SER A 17 -4.91 2.77 0.33
CA SER A 17 -4.81 2.73 1.78
C SER A 17 -4.16 1.43 2.23
N ASN A 18 -3.18 1.52 3.13
CA ASN A 18 -2.53 0.36 3.70
C ASN A 18 -3.17 0.03 5.05
N THR A 19 -3.74 -1.17 5.17
CA THR A 19 -4.28 -1.68 6.43
C THR A 19 -3.21 -2.26 7.33
N ILE A 20 -2.09 -2.67 6.76
CA ILE A 20 -0.92 -3.20 7.47
C ILE A 20 0.34 -2.47 6.98
N ASN A 21 1.32 -2.35 7.85
CA ASN A 21 2.60 -1.72 7.52
C ASN A 21 3.55 -2.74 6.85
N ASP A 22 3.11 -3.30 5.72
CA ASP A 22 3.87 -4.22 4.89
C ASP A 22 3.62 -3.86 3.42
N PRO A 23 4.66 -3.75 2.58
CA PRO A 23 4.54 -3.40 1.17
C PRO A 23 3.76 -4.44 0.33
N ILE A 24 3.42 -5.59 0.88
CA ILE A 24 2.57 -6.58 0.22
C ILE A 24 1.21 -5.99 -0.15
N THR A 25 0.64 -5.14 0.71
CA THR A 25 -0.68 -4.54 0.47
C THR A 25 -0.70 -3.65 -0.78
N PRO A 26 0.16 -2.64 -0.92
CA PRO A 26 0.11 -1.78 -2.09
C PRO A 26 0.59 -2.46 -3.38
N MET A 27 1.46 -3.45 -3.28
CA MET A 27 2.05 -4.04 -4.49
C MET A 27 1.37 -5.35 -4.89
N VAL A 28 1.29 -6.33 -3.99
CA VAL A 28 0.76 -7.66 -4.35
C VAL A 28 -0.76 -7.65 -4.42
N VAL A 29 -1.43 -7.04 -3.44
CA VAL A 29 -2.91 -7.01 -3.40
C VAL A 29 -3.49 -6.15 -4.51
N GLN A 30 -2.79 -5.11 -4.96
CA GLN A 30 -3.28 -4.24 -6.02
C GLN A 30 -2.77 -4.65 -7.40
N PHE A 31 -1.48 -4.91 -7.54
CA PHE A 31 -0.81 -5.13 -8.82
C PHE A 31 -0.37 -6.59 -9.05
N GLY A 32 -0.47 -7.47 -8.07
CA GLY A 32 -0.17 -8.89 -8.23
C GLY A 32 -1.18 -9.63 -9.11
N PRO A 33 -0.96 -10.95 -9.35
CA PRO A 33 -1.76 -11.73 -10.31
C PRO A 33 -3.25 -11.81 -9.97
N ASN A 34 -3.59 -11.72 -8.69
CA ASN A 34 -4.98 -11.65 -8.20
C ASN A 34 -5.39 -10.24 -7.79
N GLY A 35 -4.56 -9.25 -8.08
CA GLY A 35 -4.79 -7.87 -7.71
C GLY A 35 -5.83 -7.17 -8.58
N GLU A 36 -6.40 -6.10 -8.03
CA GLU A 36 -7.51 -5.40 -8.68
C GLU A 36 -7.18 -4.92 -10.09
N VAL A 37 -5.95 -4.45 -10.32
CA VAL A 37 -5.52 -3.93 -11.63
C VAL A 37 -5.50 -5.03 -12.68
N GLN A 38 -4.90 -6.19 -12.36
CA GLN A 38 -4.84 -7.31 -13.31
C GLN A 38 -6.20 -7.99 -13.51
N GLN A 39 -7.02 -8.06 -12.47
CA GLN A 39 -8.38 -8.60 -12.56
C GLN A 39 -9.25 -7.78 -13.52
N LYS A 40 -9.04 -6.48 -13.61
CA LYS A 40 -9.73 -5.59 -14.54
C LYS A 40 -9.11 -5.57 -15.94
N LYS A 41 -8.03 -6.33 -16.15
CA LYS A 41 -7.28 -6.35 -17.42
C LYS A 41 -6.69 -5.00 -17.83
N ASP A 42 -6.52 -4.10 -16.88
CA ASP A 42 -5.98 -2.76 -17.14
C ASP A 42 -4.47 -2.83 -17.41
N TRP A 43 -3.78 -3.77 -16.74
CA TRP A 43 -2.34 -3.96 -16.85
C TRP A 43 -1.95 -5.34 -16.29
N SER A 44 -0.85 -5.92 -16.79
CA SER A 44 -0.27 -7.15 -16.24
C SER A 44 1.21 -7.22 -16.55
N ASN A 45 1.99 -7.80 -15.64
CA ASN A 45 3.41 -8.02 -15.83
C ASN A 45 3.83 -9.37 -15.26
N ALA A 46 4.44 -10.22 -16.08
CA ALA A 46 4.80 -11.58 -15.70
C ALA A 46 5.88 -11.64 -14.61
N GLU A 47 6.92 -10.81 -14.71
CA GLU A 47 7.98 -10.74 -13.71
C GLU A 47 7.44 -10.28 -12.35
N LEU A 48 6.54 -9.28 -12.34
CA LEU A 48 5.90 -8.81 -11.12
C LEU A 48 5.05 -9.91 -10.47
N ASN A 49 4.42 -10.76 -11.27
CA ASN A 49 3.66 -11.90 -10.76
C ASN A 49 4.55 -12.93 -10.05
N GLU A 50 5.72 -13.22 -10.60
CA GLU A 50 6.70 -14.10 -9.96
C GLU A 50 7.24 -13.51 -8.65
N LEU A 51 7.54 -12.23 -8.64
CA LEU A 51 7.97 -11.50 -7.43
C LEU A 51 6.88 -11.45 -6.36
N SER A 52 5.61 -11.41 -6.76
CA SER A 52 4.48 -11.47 -5.83
C SER A 52 4.47 -12.77 -5.04
N VAL A 53 4.79 -13.91 -5.67
CA VAL A 53 4.93 -15.21 -4.98
C VAL A 53 6.04 -15.15 -3.92
N VAL A 54 7.17 -14.51 -4.22
CA VAL A 54 8.24 -14.31 -3.24
C VAL A 54 7.77 -13.48 -2.05
N MET A 55 7.02 -12.42 -2.31
CA MET A 55 6.45 -11.56 -1.25
C MET A 55 5.48 -12.30 -0.34
N GLU A 56 4.67 -13.22 -0.90
CA GLU A 56 3.65 -13.98 -0.15
C GLU A 56 4.24 -15.15 0.63
N THR A 57 5.28 -15.80 0.10
CA THR A 57 5.76 -17.08 0.64
C THR A 57 7.06 -16.96 1.44
N SER A 58 7.88 -15.94 1.20
CA SER A 58 9.18 -15.81 1.87
C SER A 58 9.06 -15.08 3.21
N THR A 59 9.67 -15.63 4.24
CA THR A 59 9.91 -14.96 5.53
C THR A 59 11.28 -14.26 5.60
N ASP A 60 12.13 -14.47 4.59
CA ASP A 60 13.43 -13.82 4.48
C ASP A 60 13.27 -12.35 4.10
N GLN A 61 13.60 -11.46 5.03
CA GLN A 61 13.45 -10.03 4.82
C GLN A 61 14.34 -9.48 3.71
N ALA A 62 15.53 -10.03 3.51
CA ALA A 62 16.42 -9.58 2.44
C ALA A 62 15.84 -9.91 1.06
N LYS A 63 15.32 -11.13 0.88
CA LYS A 63 14.63 -11.54 -0.34
C LYS A 63 13.38 -10.72 -0.60
N ARG A 64 12.56 -10.48 0.43
CA ARG A 64 11.37 -9.63 0.32
C ARG A 64 11.73 -8.19 -0.06
N LYS A 65 12.79 -7.64 0.53
CA LYS A 65 13.27 -6.30 0.18
C LYS A 65 13.75 -6.22 -1.28
N GLN A 66 14.46 -7.22 -1.76
CA GLN A 66 14.87 -7.28 -3.17
C GLN A 66 13.65 -7.38 -4.10
N ALA A 67 12.71 -8.25 -3.76
CA ALA A 67 11.49 -8.42 -4.55
C ALA A 67 10.69 -7.11 -4.64
N ILE A 68 10.42 -6.43 -3.52
CA ILE A 68 9.66 -5.19 -3.54
C ILE A 68 10.40 -4.07 -4.27
N THR A 69 11.72 -3.97 -4.14
CA THR A 69 12.50 -2.99 -4.89
C THR A 69 12.35 -3.22 -6.38
N ARG A 70 12.45 -4.46 -6.83
CA ARG A 70 12.28 -4.80 -8.24
C ARG A 70 10.85 -4.56 -8.75
N MET A 71 9.84 -4.90 -7.95
CA MET A 71 8.44 -4.63 -8.29
C MET A 71 8.17 -3.13 -8.48
N LEU A 72 8.77 -2.27 -7.64
CA LEU A 72 8.67 -0.81 -7.78
C LEU A 72 9.35 -0.30 -9.06
N GLU A 73 10.52 -0.83 -9.40
CA GLU A 73 11.21 -0.48 -10.66
C GLU A 73 10.35 -0.81 -11.89
N ILE A 74 9.73 -1.99 -11.90
CA ILE A 74 8.83 -2.40 -12.96
C ILE A 74 7.62 -1.44 -13.02
N ALA A 75 6.87 -1.34 -11.92
CA ALA A 75 5.58 -0.68 -11.89
C ALA A 75 5.65 0.85 -12.02
N GLU A 76 6.80 1.47 -11.73
CA GLU A 76 6.97 2.94 -11.79
C GLU A 76 7.81 3.42 -12.98
N ARG A 77 8.67 2.55 -13.56
CA ARG A 77 9.64 2.99 -14.56
C ARG A 77 9.66 2.20 -15.84
N GLU A 78 9.69 0.86 -15.75
CA GLU A 78 9.90 0.03 -16.94
C GLU A 78 8.59 -0.29 -17.67
N ASP A 79 7.57 -0.63 -16.90
CA ASP A 79 6.23 -0.94 -17.38
C ASP A 79 5.20 -0.26 -16.45
N PRO A 80 5.03 1.07 -16.56
CA PRO A 80 4.32 1.86 -15.57
C PRO A 80 2.85 1.47 -15.44
N ALA A 81 2.51 0.90 -14.27
CA ALA A 81 1.12 0.62 -13.89
C ALA A 81 0.42 1.83 -13.26
N TYR A 82 1.20 2.75 -12.67
CA TYR A 82 0.69 3.92 -11.98
C TYR A 82 1.75 5.02 -11.89
N GLN A 83 1.30 6.22 -11.57
CA GLN A 83 2.16 7.36 -11.25
C GLN A 83 1.79 7.89 -9.87
N VAL A 84 2.77 7.94 -8.96
CA VAL A 84 2.59 8.60 -7.66
C VAL A 84 2.52 10.11 -7.86
N LEU A 85 1.40 10.72 -7.51
CA LEU A 85 1.22 12.17 -7.60
C LEU A 85 1.64 12.86 -6.30
N HIS A 86 1.21 12.33 -5.16
CA HIS A 86 1.50 12.86 -3.84
C HIS A 86 1.20 11.82 -2.76
N GLN A 87 1.73 12.06 -1.58
CA GLN A 87 1.37 11.34 -0.37
C GLN A 87 0.48 12.24 0.47
N ASN A 88 -0.72 11.76 0.78
CA ASN A 88 -1.63 12.49 1.65
C ASN A 88 -1.08 12.58 3.07
N ALA A 89 -1.07 13.78 3.64
CA ALA A 89 -0.84 13.96 5.06
C ALA A 89 -2.10 13.57 5.84
N VAL A 90 -1.92 12.85 6.93
CA VAL A 90 -3.00 12.56 7.88
C VAL A 90 -2.88 13.53 9.04
N PHE A 91 -3.95 14.28 9.30
CA PHE A 91 -4.05 15.23 10.41
C PHE A 91 -4.97 14.67 11.48
N THR A 92 -4.51 14.68 12.71
CA THR A 92 -5.32 14.28 13.86
C THR A 92 -5.49 15.47 14.78
N GLY A 93 -6.73 15.92 14.93
CA GLY A 93 -7.09 16.94 15.93
C GLY A 93 -7.39 16.26 17.27
N MET A 94 -6.81 16.79 18.35
CA MET A 94 -7.08 16.33 19.71
C MET A 94 -7.06 17.49 20.68
N ARG A 95 -7.66 17.29 21.86
CA ARG A 95 -7.58 18.27 22.94
C ARG A 95 -6.12 18.40 23.41
N SER A 96 -5.69 19.59 23.76
CA SER A 96 -4.31 19.86 24.17
C SER A 96 -3.90 19.22 25.50
N ASP A 97 -4.90 18.83 26.31
CA ASP A 97 -4.67 18.14 27.59
C ASP A 97 -4.61 16.61 27.46
N LEU A 98 -4.85 16.06 26.26
CA LEU A 98 -4.69 14.63 26.00
C LEU A 98 -3.24 14.30 25.67
N ASN A 99 -2.65 13.41 26.46
CA ASN A 99 -1.31 12.91 26.22
C ASN A 99 -1.37 11.59 25.41
N TRP A 100 -1.87 11.69 24.19
CA TRP A 100 -1.95 10.57 23.25
C TRP A 100 -1.05 10.85 22.04
N LYS A 101 -0.42 9.82 21.51
CA LYS A 101 0.43 9.95 20.34
C LYS A 101 -0.18 9.22 19.17
N ALA A 102 -0.34 9.92 18.05
CA ALA A 102 -0.80 9.30 16.81
C ALA A 102 0.18 8.20 16.37
N ALA A 103 -0.36 7.03 16.06
CA ALA A 103 0.44 5.96 15.48
C ALA A 103 0.90 6.34 14.06
N PRO A 104 2.07 5.88 13.61
CA PRO A 104 2.52 6.08 12.23
C PRO A 104 1.71 5.26 11.21
N ALA A 105 0.71 4.51 11.66
CA ALA A 105 -0.20 3.72 10.84
C ALA A 105 -1.57 4.38 10.73
N PHE A 106 -2.34 4.00 9.73
CA PHE A 106 -3.67 4.55 9.47
C PHE A 106 -4.69 4.28 10.61
N ALA A 107 -4.49 3.21 11.38
CA ALA A 107 -5.36 2.87 12.50
C ALA A 107 -5.00 3.69 13.74
N MET A 108 -6.00 4.27 14.40
CA MET A 108 -5.82 4.90 15.69
C MET A 108 -5.53 3.85 16.76
N ASP A 109 -4.44 4.02 17.48
CA ASP A 109 -4.05 3.12 18.56
C ASP A 109 -4.50 3.68 19.91
N PHE A 110 -5.57 3.12 20.45
CA PHE A 110 -6.14 3.49 21.74
C PHE A 110 -5.73 2.55 22.90
N ARG A 111 -4.70 1.73 22.70
CA ARG A 111 -4.17 0.89 23.80
C ARG A 111 -3.63 1.76 24.93
N ALA A 112 -3.75 1.26 26.14
CA ALA A 112 -3.29 1.98 27.35
C ALA A 112 -1.82 2.40 27.28
N SER A 113 -0.98 1.61 26.62
CA SER A 113 0.44 1.93 26.40
C SER A 113 0.67 3.19 25.55
N ASN A 114 -0.31 3.60 24.77
CA ASN A 114 -0.22 4.80 23.92
C ASN A 114 -0.84 6.05 24.60
N TRP A 115 -1.45 5.86 25.74
CA TRP A 115 -1.93 6.93 26.60
C TRP A 115 -0.89 7.13 27.70
N ASN A 116 0.11 7.94 27.45
CA ASN A 116 0.94 8.42 28.54
C ASN A 116 0.13 9.44 29.34
N ALA A 117 -0.79 8.95 30.14
CA ALA A 117 -1.31 9.77 31.19
C ALA A 117 -0.13 10.14 32.09
N SER A 118 0.43 11.31 31.94
CA SER A 118 1.15 11.92 33.05
C SER A 118 0.13 11.99 34.16
N GLN A 119 0.21 11.05 35.10
CA GLN A 119 -0.45 11.17 36.38
C GLN A 119 0.15 12.39 37.03
N GLY A 120 -0.53 13.53 36.88
CA GLY A 120 -0.26 14.71 37.66
C GLY A 120 -0.66 14.47 39.10
#